data_aaa48db71e383fdee0f56212efe8b992
#
_entry.id   aaa48db71e383fdee0f56212efe8b992
#
_cell.length_a   1.000
_cell.length_b   1.000
_cell.length_c   1.000
_cell.angle_alpha   90.00
_cell.angle_beta   90.00
_cell.angle_gamma   90.00
#
_symmetry.space_group_name_H-M   'P 1'
#
loop_
_entity.id
_entity.type
_entity.pdbx_description
1 polymer ?
#
loop_
_entity_poly.entity_id
_entity_poly.type
_entity_poly.pdbx_seq_one_letter_code
_entity_poly.pdbx_strand_id
1 'polypeptide(L)'
;MSSARLQQQFIRLWQSCQGQDQETTLNELADLLHCSRRHMRNLLNAMQDAGWLLWQAEAGRGKRSTLSFNYTGLALQQQRAEDLLEQDRIEQLVQLVGDKDQVRQMIAAHLGRSFRQGKHILRVLYYRPLPNLLPGSPLRRSETHLARQIFNALTRINEEKGEVEPDIAHHWQQTSPLHWRFFLRPAIRFHHGRELEMEDIIAPLERARQQPLFSHIEKLHSPAPWTLDVHLSQPDDWLPWLFGSVSAMILPREWPTLRQFARQPIGTGPYSVVRNQQTQLKIAAFDDYFGYRALIDDVSIWVLPEISDELVYAGVKLQGATADETSEESRLEEGCYFLLYDQRSARGRDAGFRRWVSYLFNPIALLNHAGMGYQRYWFPAYGLLPRWHHRRDLTPAVKPEGLTQLTLSWYSHHVEHEGIANALRPLLAQQGVELITRELSYEEWFEGAGESDIWLGSVNFTLPLDYALFAQLYELPLMQHCIPIDWHATAGQWRQKALPLAEWSKQLVDNDFLHPLFHHWLRLEGQRSMRGVRLNTLGWFDFKSAWFAPPEL
;
A
#
# COMPACT_ATOMS: atom_id res chain seq x y z
N MET A 1 12.37 -18.18 34.53
CA MET A 1 11.64 -17.01 33.99
C MET A 1 12.15 -16.74 32.58
N SER A 2 11.33 -16.26 31.64
CA SER A 2 11.89 -15.82 30.36
C SER A 2 12.75 -14.57 30.57
N SER A 3 13.86 -14.45 29.85
CA SER A 3 14.80 -13.30 29.94
C SER A 3 14.05 -11.96 29.86
N ALA A 4 13.07 -11.86 28.98
CA ALA A 4 12.23 -10.66 28.78
C ALA A 4 11.46 -10.20 30.04
N ARG A 5 10.92 -11.14 30.79
CA ARG A 5 10.16 -10.83 32.02
C ARG A 5 11.10 -10.39 33.14
N LEU A 6 12.29 -10.96 33.20
CA LEU A 6 13.31 -10.57 34.17
C LEU A 6 13.81 -9.13 33.89
N GLN A 7 14.08 -8.80 32.63
CA GLN A 7 14.46 -7.44 32.22
C GLN A 7 13.40 -6.39 32.60
N GLN A 8 12.13 -6.70 32.37
CA GLN A 8 11.03 -5.80 32.75
C GLN A 8 10.96 -5.57 34.27
N GLN A 9 11.16 -6.62 35.06
CA GLN A 9 11.20 -6.48 36.51
C GLN A 9 12.42 -5.68 36.99
N PHE A 10 13.58 -5.84 36.33
CA PHE A 10 14.77 -5.05 36.64
C PHE A 10 14.55 -3.57 36.34
N ILE A 11 13.98 -3.23 35.17
CA ILE A 11 13.69 -1.83 34.80
C ILE A 11 12.74 -1.19 35.83
N ARG A 12 11.69 -1.91 36.26
CA ARG A 12 10.78 -1.44 37.31
C ARG A 12 11.51 -1.20 38.63
N LEU A 13 12.34 -2.14 39.06
CA LEU A 13 13.14 -2.02 40.27
C LEU A 13 14.07 -0.80 40.21
N TRP A 14 14.80 -0.65 39.11
CA TRP A 14 15.72 0.45 38.86
C TRP A 14 15.00 1.81 38.88
N GLN A 15 13.83 1.93 38.21
CA GLN A 15 13.01 3.13 38.23
C GLN A 15 12.49 3.46 39.63
N SER A 16 12.00 2.45 40.36
CA SER A 16 11.48 2.64 41.71
C SER A 16 12.58 3.07 42.71
N CYS A 17 13.82 2.67 42.45
CA CYS A 17 15.03 3.10 43.20
C CYS A 17 15.63 4.40 42.62
N GLN A 18 15.00 5.04 41.64
CA GLN A 18 15.53 6.25 40.97
C GLN A 18 16.92 6.07 40.38
N GLY A 19 17.30 4.84 40.03
CA GLY A 19 18.60 4.49 39.46
C GLY A 19 19.79 4.60 40.44
N GLN A 20 19.53 4.72 41.74
CA GLN A 20 20.56 4.91 42.74
C GLN A 20 20.74 3.65 43.59
N ASP A 21 22.00 3.38 43.95
CA ASP A 21 22.33 2.39 44.94
C ASP A 21 21.76 2.78 46.31
N GLN A 22 21.27 1.82 47.05
CA GLN A 22 20.65 2.12 48.34
C GLN A 22 20.77 0.98 49.35
N GLU A 23 20.69 1.35 50.61
CA GLU A 23 20.51 0.41 51.71
C GLU A 23 19.00 0.17 51.91
N THR A 24 18.56 -1.09 51.79
CA THR A 24 17.16 -1.47 51.84
C THR A 24 16.95 -2.87 52.43
N THR A 25 15.73 -3.28 52.64
CA THR A 25 15.38 -4.64 53.06
C THR A 25 14.69 -5.42 51.95
N LEU A 26 14.73 -6.75 52.01
CA LEU A 26 14.04 -7.61 51.09
C LEU A 26 12.50 -7.37 51.12
N ASN A 27 11.96 -6.93 52.28
CA ASN A 27 10.56 -6.58 52.38
C ASN A 27 10.20 -5.30 51.64
N GLU A 28 10.99 -4.24 51.82
CA GLU A 28 10.78 -2.96 51.11
C GLU A 28 10.84 -3.16 49.61
N LEU A 29 11.79 -3.96 49.10
CA LEU A 29 11.87 -4.28 47.66
C LEU A 29 10.71 -5.15 47.17
N ALA A 30 10.22 -6.07 48.01
CA ALA A 30 9.03 -6.90 47.69
C ALA A 30 7.75 -6.05 47.62
N ASP A 31 7.60 -5.08 48.52
CA ASP A 31 6.50 -4.14 48.54
C ASP A 31 6.55 -3.18 47.34
N LEU A 32 7.73 -2.68 46.97
CA LEU A 32 7.97 -1.85 45.77
C LEU A 32 7.52 -2.53 44.46
N LEU A 33 7.79 -3.82 44.31
CA LEU A 33 7.42 -4.58 43.11
C LEU A 33 6.08 -5.34 43.29
N HIS A 34 5.34 -5.11 44.38
CA HIS A 34 4.08 -5.78 44.71
C HIS A 34 4.16 -7.32 44.61
N CYS A 35 5.21 -7.91 45.22
CA CYS A 35 5.44 -9.34 45.15
C CYS A 35 5.81 -9.95 46.51
N SER A 36 5.84 -11.29 46.59
CA SER A 36 6.22 -11.97 47.82
C SER A 36 7.74 -11.89 48.05
N ARG A 37 8.19 -11.90 49.32
CA ARG A 37 9.64 -11.97 49.71
C ARG A 37 10.38 -13.09 48.98
N ARG A 38 9.76 -14.26 48.87
CA ARG A 38 10.37 -15.41 48.19
C ARG A 38 10.58 -15.11 46.69
N HIS A 39 9.58 -14.49 46.06
CA HIS A 39 9.69 -14.10 44.65
C HIS A 39 10.73 -13.00 44.44
N MET A 40 10.76 -11.99 45.30
CA MET A 40 11.76 -10.92 45.25
C MET A 40 13.18 -11.46 45.39
N ARG A 41 13.44 -12.40 46.31
CA ARG A 41 14.74 -13.05 46.45
C ARG A 41 15.17 -13.78 45.17
N ASN A 42 14.21 -14.51 44.55
CA ASN A 42 14.48 -15.20 43.28
C ASN A 42 14.78 -14.21 42.15
N LEU A 43 14.10 -13.06 42.12
CA LEU A 43 14.38 -11.99 41.15
C LEU A 43 15.75 -11.40 41.32
N LEU A 44 16.15 -11.03 42.57
CA LEU A 44 17.47 -10.47 42.87
C LEU A 44 18.58 -11.45 42.50
N ASN A 45 18.45 -12.72 42.84
CA ASN A 45 19.41 -13.74 42.46
C ASN A 45 19.56 -13.85 40.93
N ALA A 46 18.43 -13.93 40.20
CA ALA A 46 18.45 -14.02 38.76
C ALA A 46 19.02 -12.76 38.07
N MET A 47 18.77 -11.58 38.62
CA MET A 47 19.34 -10.30 38.16
C MET A 47 20.84 -10.19 38.47
N GLN A 48 21.26 -10.72 39.61
CA GLN A 48 22.66 -10.80 39.99
C GLN A 48 23.43 -11.81 39.15
N ASP A 49 22.83 -12.99 38.88
CA ASP A 49 23.41 -13.99 37.97
C ASP A 49 23.57 -13.46 36.55
N ALA A 50 22.66 -12.56 36.13
CA ALA A 50 22.75 -11.84 34.88
C ALA A 50 23.75 -10.66 34.89
N GLY A 51 24.36 -10.36 36.05
CA GLY A 51 25.34 -9.28 36.19
C GLY A 51 24.74 -7.86 36.26
N TRP A 52 23.40 -7.71 36.34
CA TRP A 52 22.74 -6.40 36.28
C TRP A 52 22.77 -5.61 37.57
N LEU A 53 22.83 -6.31 38.72
CA LEU A 53 22.91 -5.71 40.03
C LEU A 53 23.73 -6.60 40.97
N LEU A 54 24.12 -6.04 42.12
CA LEU A 54 24.71 -6.76 43.22
C LEU A 54 23.81 -6.60 44.46
N TRP A 55 23.42 -7.71 45.06
CA TRP A 55 22.66 -7.75 46.30
C TRP A 55 23.52 -8.32 47.41
N GLN A 56 24.00 -7.45 48.32
CA GLN A 56 24.77 -7.85 49.51
C GLN A 56 23.82 -7.92 50.71
N ALA A 57 23.42 -9.15 51.04
CA ALA A 57 22.51 -9.39 52.16
C ALA A 57 23.28 -9.32 53.47
N GLU A 58 22.85 -8.44 54.39
CA GLU A 58 23.34 -8.45 55.76
C GLU A 58 22.49 -9.37 56.69
N ALA A 59 23.17 -10.21 57.45
CA ALA A 59 22.50 -11.12 58.38
C ALA A 59 22.25 -10.42 59.73
N GLY A 60 20.95 -10.38 60.18
CA GLY A 60 20.55 -9.84 61.48
C GLY A 60 19.17 -9.19 61.46
N ARG A 61 18.47 -9.24 62.62
CA ARG A 61 17.14 -8.62 62.74
C ARG A 61 17.29 -7.08 62.67
N GLY A 62 16.69 -6.44 61.64
CA GLY A 62 16.71 -4.97 61.47
C GLY A 62 17.94 -4.41 60.72
N LYS A 63 18.84 -5.24 60.22
CA LYS A 63 19.93 -4.77 59.37
C LYS A 63 19.48 -4.55 57.94
N ARG A 64 19.96 -3.48 57.32
CA ARG A 64 19.73 -3.15 55.91
C ARG A 64 20.79 -3.80 55.04
N SER A 65 20.38 -4.29 53.92
CA SER A 65 21.24 -4.89 52.89
C SER A 65 21.53 -3.86 51.79
N THR A 66 22.65 -3.98 51.11
CA THR A 66 23.03 -3.07 50.04
C THR A 66 22.59 -3.60 48.68
N LEU A 67 21.86 -2.76 47.95
CA LEU A 67 21.50 -2.96 46.55
C LEU A 67 22.34 -2.01 45.71
N SER A 68 23.18 -2.54 44.81
CA SER A 68 23.96 -1.75 43.87
C SER A 68 23.63 -2.15 42.41
N PHE A 69 23.49 -1.17 41.55
CA PHE A 69 23.17 -1.40 40.16
C PHE A 69 24.43 -1.37 39.28
N ASN A 70 24.78 -2.50 38.69
CA ASN A 70 25.87 -2.61 37.72
C ASN A 70 25.44 -2.18 36.31
N TYR A 71 24.14 -2.15 36.07
CA TYR A 71 23.52 -1.79 34.77
C TYR A 71 22.47 -0.71 34.99
N THR A 72 22.33 0.20 34.02
CA THR A 72 21.24 1.17 34.05
C THR A 72 19.98 0.58 33.46
N GLY A 73 18.81 0.93 33.99
CA GLY A 73 17.54 0.54 33.41
C GLY A 73 17.37 1.04 31.97
N LEU A 74 17.99 2.20 31.64
CA LEU A 74 18.01 2.77 30.29
C LEU A 74 18.81 1.90 29.31
N ALA A 75 20.01 1.41 29.71
CA ALA A 75 20.82 0.54 28.85
C ALA A 75 20.10 -0.79 28.55
N LEU A 76 19.43 -1.38 29.55
CA LEU A 76 18.63 -2.58 29.36
C LEU A 76 17.37 -2.34 28.54
N GLN A 77 16.74 -1.19 28.69
CA GLN A 77 15.60 -0.79 27.86
C GLN A 77 16.03 -0.62 26.42
N GLN A 78 17.17 0.02 26.16
CA GLN A 78 17.73 0.19 24.82
C GLN A 78 18.08 -1.16 24.20
N GLN A 79 18.79 -2.04 24.90
CA GLN A 79 19.10 -3.39 24.43
C GLN A 79 17.81 -4.18 24.12
N ARG A 80 16.79 -4.05 24.99
CA ARG A 80 15.50 -4.69 24.76
C ARG A 80 14.77 -4.14 23.54
N ALA A 81 14.86 -2.84 23.31
CA ALA A 81 14.29 -2.20 22.13
C ALA A 81 14.98 -2.68 20.84
N GLU A 82 16.31 -2.82 20.86
CA GLU A 82 17.09 -3.40 19.77
C GLU A 82 16.70 -4.87 19.50
N ASP A 83 16.56 -5.70 20.54
CA ASP A 83 16.10 -7.09 20.43
C ASP A 83 14.69 -7.16 19.79
N LEU A 84 13.78 -6.24 20.15
CA LEU A 84 12.43 -6.19 19.58
C LEU A 84 12.43 -5.78 18.11
N LEU A 85 13.27 -4.81 17.74
CA LEU A 85 13.48 -4.42 16.34
C LEU A 85 14.04 -5.57 15.51
N GLU A 86 15.04 -6.26 16.06
CA GLU A 86 15.63 -7.43 15.41
C GLU A 86 14.61 -8.56 15.19
N GLN A 87 13.68 -8.75 16.14
CA GLN A 87 12.63 -9.76 16.07
C GLN A 87 11.40 -9.31 15.27
N ASP A 88 11.44 -8.13 14.65
CA ASP A 88 10.29 -7.49 13.95
C ASP A 88 9.04 -7.33 14.86
N ARG A 89 9.23 -7.07 16.17
CA ARG A 89 8.15 -6.93 17.16
C ARG A 89 7.85 -5.45 17.44
N ILE A 90 7.43 -4.74 16.39
CA ILE A 90 7.28 -3.27 16.38
C ILE A 90 6.25 -2.76 17.40
N GLU A 91 5.12 -3.44 17.54
CA GLU A 91 4.08 -3.05 18.51
C GLU A 91 4.63 -3.02 19.94
N GLN A 92 5.44 -4.02 20.30
CA GLN A 92 6.05 -4.08 21.62
C GLN A 92 7.19 -3.07 21.80
N LEU A 93 7.89 -2.71 20.72
CA LEU A 93 8.86 -1.63 20.72
C LEU A 93 8.19 -0.30 21.05
N VAL A 94 7.10 0.03 20.35
CA VAL A 94 6.34 1.27 20.59
C VAL A 94 5.85 1.34 22.02
N GLN A 95 5.32 0.22 22.56
CA GLN A 95 4.87 0.15 23.95
C GLN A 95 6.03 0.28 24.96
N LEU A 96 7.22 -0.24 24.64
CA LEU A 96 8.37 -0.20 25.53
C LEU A 96 8.99 1.19 25.60
N VAL A 97 9.15 1.86 24.45
CA VAL A 97 9.84 3.15 24.35
C VAL A 97 8.90 4.30 24.71
N GLY A 98 7.66 4.27 24.22
CA GLY A 98 6.61 5.25 24.49
C GLY A 98 6.82 6.63 23.84
N ASP A 99 8.05 7.05 23.59
CA ASP A 99 8.39 8.28 22.91
C ASP A 99 8.45 8.08 21.38
N LYS A 100 7.64 8.84 20.65
CA LYS A 100 7.48 8.69 19.19
C LYS A 100 8.76 9.04 18.41
N ASP A 101 9.48 10.06 18.83
CA ASP A 101 10.70 10.50 18.14
C ASP A 101 11.86 9.53 18.35
N GLN A 102 11.98 8.97 19.54
CA GLN A 102 12.95 7.89 19.80
C GLN A 102 12.62 6.63 18.99
N VAL A 103 11.35 6.23 18.94
CA VAL A 103 10.90 5.09 18.11
C VAL A 103 11.23 5.35 16.64
N ARG A 104 10.95 6.56 16.13
CA ARG A 104 11.29 6.96 14.75
C ARG A 104 12.78 6.84 14.46
N GLN A 105 13.64 7.35 15.33
CA GLN A 105 15.09 7.27 15.18
C GLN A 105 15.60 5.81 15.18
N MET A 106 15.10 5.00 16.12
CA MET A 106 15.48 3.58 16.20
C MET A 106 15.06 2.81 14.96
N ILE A 107 13.84 3.04 14.48
CA ILE A 107 13.30 2.41 13.26
C ILE A 107 14.09 2.86 12.03
N ALA A 108 14.37 4.16 11.90
CA ALA A 108 15.11 4.71 10.76
C ALA A 108 16.48 4.04 10.58
N ALA A 109 17.17 3.74 11.68
CA ALA A 109 18.45 3.03 11.65
C ALA A 109 18.35 1.56 11.19
N HIS A 110 17.13 0.96 11.22
CA HIS A 110 16.90 -0.44 10.89
C HIS A 110 16.15 -0.63 9.56
N LEU A 111 15.77 0.45 8.88
CA LEU A 111 15.15 0.38 7.55
C LEU A 111 16.15 -0.07 6.48
N GLY A 112 15.65 -0.56 5.36
CA GLY A 112 16.45 -1.01 4.24
C GLY A 112 17.02 -2.42 4.45
N ARG A 113 18.29 -2.59 4.13
CA ARG A 113 18.97 -3.89 4.14
C ARG A 113 19.27 -4.39 5.54
N SER A 114 18.98 -5.65 5.78
CA SER A 114 19.51 -6.43 6.90
C SER A 114 19.95 -7.81 6.39
N PHE A 115 21.03 -8.35 6.96
CA PHE A 115 21.49 -9.71 6.69
C PHE A 115 21.54 -10.50 7.98
N ARG A 116 20.73 -11.55 8.09
CA ARG A 116 20.61 -12.32 9.32
C ARG A 116 20.41 -13.80 9.02
N GLN A 117 21.16 -14.64 9.70
CA GLN A 117 21.06 -16.11 9.55
C GLN A 117 21.16 -16.58 8.10
N GLY A 118 22.02 -15.95 7.30
CA GLY A 118 22.17 -16.29 5.88
C GLY A 118 21.10 -15.73 4.95
N LYS A 119 20.16 -14.90 5.44
CA LYS A 119 19.05 -14.31 4.67
C LYS A 119 19.20 -12.82 4.47
N HIS A 120 18.88 -12.37 3.26
CA HIS A 120 18.72 -10.96 2.93
C HIS A 120 17.30 -10.51 3.28
N ILE A 121 17.20 -9.53 4.17
CA ILE A 121 15.92 -8.98 4.64
C ILE A 121 15.84 -7.51 4.21
N LEU A 122 14.71 -7.15 3.63
CA LEU A 122 14.36 -5.77 3.32
C LEU A 122 13.29 -5.28 4.30
N ARG A 123 13.54 -4.13 4.93
CA ARG A 123 12.56 -3.47 5.81
C ARG A 123 12.10 -2.16 5.22
N VAL A 124 10.77 -1.99 5.14
CA VAL A 124 10.11 -0.82 4.57
C VAL A 124 9.13 -0.27 5.59
N LEU A 125 9.07 1.05 5.74
CA LEU A 125 8.06 1.71 6.56
C LEU A 125 6.84 2.09 5.71
N TYR A 126 5.64 1.89 6.27
CA TYR A 126 4.39 2.24 5.61
C TYR A 126 3.38 2.83 6.60
N TYR A 127 2.45 3.63 6.10
CA TYR A 127 1.57 4.46 6.92
C TYR A 127 0.23 3.83 7.30
N ARG A 128 -0.19 2.75 6.65
CA ARG A 128 -1.48 2.11 6.91
C ARG A 128 -1.42 0.58 6.80
N PRO A 129 -2.31 -0.14 7.49
CA PRO A 129 -2.46 -1.58 7.30
C PRO A 129 -2.91 -1.93 5.88
N LEU A 130 -2.61 -3.15 5.47
CA LEU A 130 -2.92 -3.72 4.15
C LEU A 130 -3.81 -4.98 4.33
N PRO A 131 -5.06 -4.82 4.82
CA PRO A 131 -5.87 -5.93 5.28
C PRO A 131 -6.45 -6.78 4.15
N ASN A 132 -6.54 -6.24 2.94
CA ASN A 132 -7.13 -6.90 1.78
C ASN A 132 -6.14 -6.98 0.63
N LEU A 133 -5.73 -8.20 0.30
CA LEU A 133 -4.83 -8.53 -0.82
C LEU A 133 -5.51 -9.46 -1.83
N LEU A 134 -6.85 -9.55 -1.82
CA LEU A 134 -7.61 -10.43 -2.69
C LEU A 134 -7.74 -9.84 -4.10
N PRO A 135 -7.17 -10.46 -5.14
CA PRO A 135 -7.38 -10.06 -6.53
C PRO A 135 -8.86 -10.03 -6.93
N GLY A 136 -9.23 -9.03 -7.74
CA GLY A 136 -10.60 -8.83 -8.17
C GLY A 136 -11.53 -8.21 -7.12
N SER A 137 -10.99 -7.75 -5.99
CA SER A 137 -11.65 -6.81 -5.07
C SER A 137 -11.10 -5.39 -5.28
N PRO A 138 -11.76 -4.34 -4.74
CA PRO A 138 -11.21 -2.99 -4.78
C PRO A 138 -9.85 -2.90 -4.09
N LEU A 139 -8.77 -2.85 -4.85
CA LEU A 139 -7.40 -2.74 -4.35
C LEU A 139 -6.84 -1.36 -4.64
N ARG A 140 -6.17 -0.78 -3.66
CA ARG A 140 -5.33 0.40 -3.85
C ARG A 140 -4.00 0.00 -4.48
N ARG A 141 -3.22 0.97 -4.94
CA ARG A 141 -1.95 0.72 -5.62
C ARG A 141 -0.94 -0.12 -4.82
N SER A 142 -0.88 0.04 -3.50
CA SER A 142 0.04 -0.76 -2.67
C SER A 142 -0.40 -2.21 -2.52
N GLU A 143 -1.69 -2.44 -2.37
CA GLU A 143 -2.27 -3.80 -2.40
C GLU A 143 -2.12 -4.43 -3.80
N THR A 144 -2.32 -3.63 -4.86
CA THR A 144 -2.05 -4.06 -6.25
C THR A 144 -0.59 -4.46 -6.45
N HIS A 145 0.35 -3.65 -5.93
CA HIS A 145 1.78 -4.00 -5.95
C HIS A 145 2.06 -5.33 -5.24
N LEU A 146 1.51 -5.51 -4.02
CA LEU A 146 1.69 -6.74 -3.25
C LEU A 146 1.03 -7.95 -3.93
N ALA A 147 -0.15 -7.77 -4.52
CA ALA A 147 -0.79 -8.84 -5.29
C ALA A 147 0.11 -9.34 -6.42
N ARG A 148 0.83 -8.44 -7.10
CA ARG A 148 1.83 -8.79 -8.14
C ARG A 148 3.04 -9.56 -7.59
N GLN A 149 3.33 -9.48 -6.29
CA GLN A 149 4.40 -10.27 -5.65
C GLN A 149 3.90 -11.65 -5.20
N ILE A 150 2.60 -11.77 -4.91
CA ILE A 150 2.01 -12.98 -4.29
C ILE A 150 1.37 -13.90 -5.34
N PHE A 151 0.84 -13.33 -6.40
CA PHE A 151 0.09 -14.07 -7.43
C PHE A 151 0.76 -13.96 -8.80
N ASN A 152 0.38 -14.88 -9.68
CA ASN A 152 0.60 -14.79 -11.12
C ASN A 152 -0.74 -14.72 -11.85
N ALA A 153 -0.70 -14.30 -13.09
CA ALA A 153 -1.81 -14.33 -14.03
C ALA A 153 -1.45 -15.18 -15.25
N LEU A 154 -2.31 -15.30 -16.24
CA LEU A 154 -1.94 -16.02 -17.46
C LEU A 154 -0.77 -15.39 -18.19
N THR A 155 -0.76 -14.06 -18.20
CA THR A 155 0.27 -13.23 -18.81
C THR A 155 0.78 -12.21 -17.80
N ARG A 156 1.84 -11.51 -18.14
CA ARG A 156 2.39 -10.42 -17.32
C ARG A 156 2.63 -9.20 -18.19
N ILE A 157 2.27 -8.03 -17.69
CA ILE A 157 2.54 -6.76 -18.35
C ILE A 157 3.94 -6.28 -17.97
N ASN A 158 4.81 -6.10 -18.95
CA ASN A 158 6.09 -5.42 -18.79
C ASN A 158 5.88 -3.91 -18.98
N GLU A 159 5.82 -3.18 -17.86
CA GLU A 159 5.55 -1.73 -17.88
C GLU A 159 6.66 -0.92 -18.58
N GLU A 160 7.90 -1.38 -18.57
CA GLU A 160 9.02 -0.67 -19.21
C GLU A 160 8.90 -0.70 -20.74
N LYS A 161 8.49 -1.86 -21.28
CA LYS A 161 8.36 -2.08 -22.74
C LYS A 161 6.94 -1.80 -23.25
N GLY A 162 5.93 -1.76 -22.37
CA GLY A 162 4.52 -1.72 -22.75
C GLY A 162 4.01 -3.00 -23.40
N GLU A 163 4.71 -4.11 -23.22
CA GLU A 163 4.46 -5.40 -23.87
C GLU A 163 3.90 -6.41 -22.88
N VAL A 164 3.22 -7.43 -23.40
CA VAL A 164 2.80 -8.60 -22.64
C VAL A 164 3.83 -9.70 -22.75
N GLU A 165 4.22 -10.24 -21.63
CA GLU A 165 5.17 -11.34 -21.50
C GLU A 165 4.48 -12.61 -21.01
N PRO A 166 5.03 -13.80 -21.32
CA PRO A 166 4.59 -15.05 -20.73
C PRO A 166 4.67 -15.06 -19.20
N ASP A 167 3.62 -15.62 -18.54
CA ASP A 167 3.62 -15.94 -17.13
C ASP A 167 3.15 -17.39 -16.93
N ILE A 168 1.95 -17.67 -16.39
CA ILE A 168 1.40 -19.03 -16.33
C ILE A 168 1.21 -19.58 -17.75
N ALA A 169 0.70 -18.78 -18.69
CA ALA A 169 0.73 -19.12 -20.10
C ALA A 169 2.12 -18.83 -20.69
N HIS A 170 2.71 -19.84 -21.32
CA HIS A 170 4.00 -19.69 -21.99
C HIS A 170 3.85 -19.20 -23.45
N HIS A 171 2.66 -19.35 -24.03
CA HIS A 171 2.32 -18.94 -25.37
C HIS A 171 0.81 -18.73 -25.51
N TRP A 172 0.39 -17.87 -26.45
CA TRP A 172 -1.01 -17.68 -26.83
C TRP A 172 -1.11 -17.28 -28.30
N GLN A 173 -2.29 -17.51 -28.86
CA GLN A 173 -2.59 -17.12 -30.24
C GLN A 173 -4.07 -16.77 -30.39
N GLN A 174 -4.35 -15.78 -31.22
CA GLN A 174 -5.67 -15.48 -31.68
C GLN A 174 -5.99 -16.36 -32.89
N THR A 175 -6.95 -17.27 -32.77
CA THR A 175 -7.32 -18.19 -33.84
C THR A 175 -8.42 -17.63 -34.73
N SER A 176 -9.21 -16.68 -34.18
CA SER A 176 -10.18 -15.84 -34.91
C SER A 176 -10.42 -14.56 -34.11
N PRO A 177 -11.11 -13.53 -34.66
CA PRO A 177 -11.40 -12.31 -33.91
C PRO A 177 -12.14 -12.53 -32.58
N LEU A 178 -12.88 -13.64 -32.45
CA LEU A 178 -13.66 -13.99 -31.26
C LEU A 178 -13.09 -15.17 -30.50
N HIS A 179 -11.90 -15.66 -30.84
CA HIS A 179 -11.35 -16.85 -30.21
C HIS A 179 -9.84 -16.75 -29.99
N TRP A 180 -9.46 -16.90 -28.73
CA TRP A 180 -8.06 -16.97 -28.28
C TRP A 180 -7.76 -18.32 -27.66
N ARG A 181 -6.54 -18.81 -27.82
CA ARG A 181 -6.02 -20.00 -27.19
C ARG A 181 -4.75 -19.71 -26.43
N PHE A 182 -4.69 -20.15 -25.17
CA PHE A 182 -3.55 -20.01 -24.27
C PHE A 182 -2.99 -21.38 -23.92
N PHE A 183 -1.65 -21.52 -23.98
CA PHE A 183 -0.93 -22.74 -23.65
C PHE A 183 -0.21 -22.52 -22.33
N LEU A 184 -0.51 -23.39 -21.34
CA LEU A 184 -0.14 -23.20 -19.95
C LEU A 184 1.06 -24.05 -19.56
N ARG A 185 1.84 -23.57 -18.57
CA ARG A 185 2.95 -24.31 -17.99
C ARG A 185 2.43 -25.38 -17.04
N PRO A 186 2.92 -26.62 -17.11
CA PRO A 186 2.64 -27.63 -16.11
C PRO A 186 3.48 -27.41 -14.85
N ALA A 187 3.15 -28.17 -13.78
CA ALA A 187 3.90 -28.28 -12.53
C ALA A 187 4.12 -26.96 -11.76
N ILE A 188 3.27 -25.98 -11.97
CA ILE A 188 3.25 -24.76 -11.14
C ILE A 188 2.65 -25.11 -9.78
N ARG A 189 3.24 -24.58 -8.70
CA ARG A 189 2.78 -24.81 -7.33
C ARG A 189 2.27 -23.54 -6.68
N PHE A 190 1.21 -23.70 -5.89
CA PHE A 190 0.80 -22.69 -4.92
C PHE A 190 1.72 -22.69 -3.69
N HIS A 191 1.74 -21.60 -2.94
CA HIS A 191 2.57 -21.45 -1.73
C HIS A 191 2.37 -22.56 -0.68
N HIS A 192 1.21 -23.20 -0.66
CA HIS A 192 0.94 -24.35 0.24
C HIS A 192 1.36 -25.71 -0.36
N GLY A 193 2.04 -25.72 -1.51
CA GLY A 193 2.63 -26.92 -2.12
C GLY A 193 1.74 -27.68 -3.09
N ARG A 194 0.42 -27.40 -3.17
CA ARG A 194 -0.48 -28.03 -4.16
C ARG A 194 -0.15 -27.55 -5.57
N GLU A 195 -0.15 -28.47 -6.53
CA GLU A 195 0.01 -28.11 -7.94
C GLU A 195 -1.24 -27.40 -8.48
N LEU A 196 -1.03 -26.50 -9.40
CA LEU A 196 -2.05 -25.76 -10.12
C LEU A 196 -2.75 -26.69 -11.11
N GLU A 197 -4.07 -26.66 -11.13
CA GLU A 197 -4.94 -27.42 -12.02
C GLU A 197 -5.76 -26.48 -12.91
N MET A 198 -6.40 -26.99 -13.97
CA MET A 198 -7.20 -26.16 -14.89
C MET A 198 -8.38 -25.48 -14.20
N GLU A 199 -8.95 -26.10 -13.20
CA GLU A 199 -10.03 -25.54 -12.39
C GLU A 199 -9.60 -24.29 -11.62
N ASP A 200 -8.34 -24.20 -11.20
CA ASP A 200 -7.76 -23.03 -10.54
C ASP A 200 -7.60 -21.86 -11.51
N ILE A 201 -7.55 -22.12 -12.80
CA ILE A 201 -7.50 -21.11 -13.87
C ILE A 201 -8.92 -20.67 -14.25
N ILE A 202 -9.79 -21.62 -14.52
CA ILE A 202 -11.13 -21.35 -15.02
C ILE A 202 -11.99 -20.64 -13.96
N ALA A 203 -11.98 -21.11 -12.71
CA ALA A 203 -12.86 -20.57 -11.68
C ALA A 203 -12.62 -19.07 -11.36
N PRO A 204 -11.38 -18.57 -11.19
CA PRO A 204 -11.15 -17.14 -11.01
C PRO A 204 -11.52 -16.31 -12.24
N LEU A 205 -11.28 -16.81 -13.45
CA LEU A 205 -11.63 -16.10 -14.68
C LEU A 205 -13.16 -16.06 -14.89
N GLU A 206 -13.87 -17.13 -14.54
CA GLU A 206 -15.35 -17.12 -14.51
C GLU A 206 -15.89 -16.09 -13.50
N ARG A 207 -15.26 -15.94 -12.36
CA ARG A 207 -15.57 -14.87 -11.42
C ARG A 207 -15.30 -13.48 -12.03
N ALA A 208 -14.15 -13.30 -12.69
CA ALA A 208 -13.77 -12.04 -13.31
C ALA A 208 -14.78 -11.59 -14.40
N ARG A 209 -15.44 -12.53 -15.09
CA ARG A 209 -16.49 -12.23 -16.08
C ARG A 209 -17.67 -11.43 -15.52
N GLN A 210 -17.86 -11.41 -14.20
CA GLN A 210 -18.87 -10.56 -13.57
C GLN A 210 -18.50 -9.07 -13.58
N GLN A 211 -17.24 -8.75 -13.83
CA GLN A 211 -16.76 -7.38 -13.91
C GLN A 211 -16.94 -6.82 -15.33
N PRO A 212 -17.26 -5.52 -15.48
CA PRO A 212 -17.53 -4.91 -16.79
C PRO A 212 -16.42 -5.14 -17.82
N LEU A 213 -15.17 -5.08 -17.39
CA LEU A 213 -14.01 -5.21 -18.27
C LEU A 213 -13.92 -6.61 -18.93
N PHE A 214 -14.38 -7.67 -18.24
CA PHE A 214 -14.36 -9.06 -18.69
C PHE A 214 -15.70 -9.56 -19.23
N SER A 215 -16.74 -8.75 -19.20
CA SER A 215 -18.12 -9.18 -19.49
C SER A 215 -18.35 -9.72 -20.92
N HIS A 216 -17.42 -9.41 -21.86
CA HIS A 216 -17.46 -9.88 -23.25
C HIS A 216 -16.89 -11.30 -23.43
N ILE A 217 -16.32 -11.91 -22.38
CA ILE A 217 -15.89 -13.32 -22.40
C ILE A 217 -17.14 -14.19 -22.27
N GLU A 218 -17.46 -14.94 -23.34
CA GLU A 218 -18.65 -15.81 -23.35
C GLU A 218 -18.40 -17.17 -22.72
N LYS A 219 -17.23 -17.76 -23.02
CA LYS A 219 -16.93 -19.13 -22.60
C LYS A 219 -15.45 -19.35 -22.39
N LEU A 220 -15.15 -20.06 -21.31
CA LEU A 220 -13.82 -20.56 -20.97
C LEU A 220 -13.90 -22.09 -20.93
N HIS A 221 -13.02 -22.79 -21.64
CA HIS A 221 -12.94 -24.26 -21.54
C HIS A 221 -11.56 -24.78 -21.88
N SER A 222 -11.26 -25.98 -21.41
CA SER A 222 -10.02 -26.68 -21.70
C SER A 222 -10.25 -27.79 -22.71
N PRO A 223 -9.85 -27.62 -23.97
CA PRO A 223 -10.03 -28.64 -25.00
C PRO A 223 -9.00 -29.79 -24.90
N ALA A 224 -7.87 -29.52 -24.23
CA ALA A 224 -6.78 -30.46 -24.03
C ALA A 224 -6.02 -30.10 -22.73
N PRO A 225 -5.21 -30.99 -22.16
CA PRO A 225 -4.37 -30.68 -21.01
C PRO A 225 -3.54 -29.40 -21.24
N TRP A 226 -3.51 -28.54 -20.22
CA TRP A 226 -2.74 -27.28 -20.22
C TRP A 226 -3.07 -26.32 -21.38
N THR A 227 -4.29 -26.40 -21.89
CA THR A 227 -4.79 -25.54 -22.97
C THR A 227 -6.08 -24.88 -22.51
N LEU A 228 -6.15 -23.55 -22.63
CA LEU A 228 -7.35 -22.76 -22.34
C LEU A 228 -7.83 -22.09 -23.63
N ASP A 229 -9.07 -22.37 -24.02
CA ASP A 229 -9.79 -21.67 -25.08
C ASP A 229 -10.71 -20.62 -24.46
N VAL A 230 -10.68 -19.40 -25.04
CA VAL A 230 -11.45 -18.24 -24.65
C VAL A 230 -12.30 -17.79 -25.84
N HIS A 231 -13.62 -17.87 -25.69
CA HIS A 231 -14.57 -17.37 -26.67
C HIS A 231 -15.15 -16.05 -26.23
N LEU A 232 -15.23 -15.10 -27.15
CA LEU A 232 -15.64 -13.72 -26.93
C LEU A 232 -16.93 -13.41 -27.67
N SER A 233 -17.77 -12.55 -27.12
CA SER A 233 -18.93 -11.96 -27.82
C SER A 233 -18.55 -10.79 -28.72
N GLN A 234 -17.40 -10.17 -28.47
CA GLN A 234 -16.85 -9.05 -29.23
C GLN A 234 -15.35 -9.21 -29.38
N PRO A 235 -14.74 -8.76 -30.50
CA PRO A 235 -13.30 -8.78 -30.67
C PRO A 235 -12.59 -8.01 -29.57
N ASP A 236 -11.46 -8.53 -29.08
CA ASP A 236 -10.62 -7.88 -28.07
C ASP A 236 -9.13 -8.11 -28.37
N ASP A 237 -8.46 -7.06 -28.87
CA ASP A 237 -7.04 -7.05 -29.16
C ASP A 237 -6.20 -6.82 -27.88
N TRP A 238 -6.86 -6.46 -26.77
CA TRP A 238 -6.22 -6.30 -25.46
C TRP A 238 -6.33 -7.54 -24.56
N LEU A 239 -6.95 -8.63 -25.01
CA LEU A 239 -7.21 -9.79 -24.16
C LEU A 239 -5.94 -10.33 -23.44
N PRO A 240 -4.75 -10.40 -24.09
CA PRO A 240 -3.54 -10.80 -23.38
C PRO A 240 -3.14 -9.82 -22.25
N TRP A 241 -3.33 -8.49 -22.42
CA TRP A 241 -3.12 -7.49 -21.35
C TRP A 241 -4.15 -7.63 -20.24
N LEU A 242 -5.41 -7.88 -20.62
CA LEU A 242 -6.49 -8.11 -19.68
C LEU A 242 -6.19 -9.30 -18.75
N PHE A 243 -5.67 -10.39 -19.30
CA PHE A 243 -5.24 -11.56 -18.54
C PHE A 243 -3.93 -11.39 -17.78
N GLY A 244 -3.24 -10.27 -17.94
CA GLY A 244 -2.11 -9.83 -17.11
C GLY A 244 -2.51 -8.84 -16.02
N SER A 245 -3.78 -8.44 -15.94
CA SER A 245 -4.28 -7.53 -14.91
C SER A 245 -4.44 -8.23 -13.56
N VAL A 246 -4.47 -7.43 -12.48
CA VAL A 246 -4.67 -7.97 -11.12
C VAL A 246 -6.02 -8.65 -10.97
N SER A 247 -7.04 -8.17 -11.66
CA SER A 247 -8.39 -8.75 -11.62
C SER A 247 -8.47 -10.15 -12.25
N ALA A 248 -7.48 -10.52 -13.09
CA ALA A 248 -7.36 -11.84 -13.73
C ALA A 248 -6.33 -12.77 -13.05
N MET A 249 -5.80 -12.42 -11.88
CA MET A 249 -4.83 -13.26 -11.17
C MET A 249 -5.45 -14.58 -10.74
N ILE A 250 -4.61 -15.62 -10.79
CA ILE A 250 -5.02 -16.99 -10.52
C ILE A 250 -5.02 -17.27 -9.02
N LEU A 251 -6.12 -17.83 -8.55
CA LEU A 251 -6.39 -18.17 -7.17
C LEU A 251 -6.59 -19.68 -7.04
N PRO A 252 -6.21 -20.32 -5.92
CA PRO A 252 -6.59 -21.69 -5.68
C PRO A 252 -8.12 -21.81 -5.63
N ARG A 253 -8.72 -22.78 -6.31
CA ARG A 253 -10.18 -22.94 -6.40
C ARG A 253 -10.89 -22.98 -5.05
N GLU A 254 -10.18 -23.46 -4.01
CA GLU A 254 -10.67 -23.51 -2.62
C GLU A 254 -10.61 -22.19 -1.86
N TRP A 255 -10.11 -21.11 -2.46
CA TRP A 255 -9.91 -19.83 -1.78
C TRP A 255 -11.14 -19.32 -1.00
N PRO A 256 -12.39 -19.51 -1.46
CA PRO A 256 -13.56 -19.00 -0.72
C PRO A 256 -13.76 -19.70 0.63
N THR A 257 -13.20 -20.91 0.81
CA THR A 257 -13.30 -21.70 2.04
C THR A 257 -12.12 -21.44 2.98
N LEU A 258 -11.05 -20.80 2.49
CA LEU A 258 -9.85 -20.53 3.26
C LEU A 258 -10.07 -19.33 4.18
N ARG A 259 -9.92 -19.56 5.48
CA ARG A 259 -10.13 -18.54 6.49
C ARG A 259 -9.16 -17.38 6.33
N GLN A 260 -9.68 -16.16 6.32
CA GLN A 260 -8.89 -14.92 6.20
C GLN A 260 -8.05 -14.84 4.91
N PHE A 261 -8.49 -15.46 3.81
CA PHE A 261 -7.75 -15.48 2.55
C PHE A 261 -7.38 -14.08 2.05
N ALA A 262 -8.26 -13.09 2.17
CA ALA A 262 -7.96 -11.73 1.76
C ALA A 262 -6.77 -11.11 2.51
N ARG A 263 -6.56 -11.52 3.77
CA ARG A 263 -5.45 -11.03 4.60
C ARG A 263 -4.19 -11.88 4.45
N GLN A 264 -4.33 -13.19 4.33
CA GLN A 264 -3.24 -14.15 4.17
C GLN A 264 -3.46 -15.01 2.91
N PRO A 265 -3.35 -14.41 1.74
CA PRO A 265 -3.60 -15.11 0.50
C PRO A 265 -2.53 -16.15 0.19
N ILE A 266 -2.96 -17.15 -0.57
CA ILE A 266 -2.11 -18.19 -1.14
C ILE A 266 -2.13 -18.00 -2.65
N GLY A 267 -0.98 -17.72 -3.24
CA GLY A 267 -0.81 -17.55 -4.68
C GLY A 267 0.26 -18.49 -5.22
N THR A 268 0.68 -18.23 -6.44
CA THR A 268 1.77 -18.91 -7.15
C THR A 268 3.00 -18.03 -7.34
N GLY A 269 2.93 -16.79 -6.83
CA GLY A 269 3.93 -15.74 -7.08
C GLY A 269 5.26 -15.95 -6.35
N PRO A 270 6.24 -15.07 -6.62
CA PRO A 270 7.59 -15.20 -6.08
C PRO A 270 7.70 -15.03 -4.55
N TYR A 271 6.67 -14.48 -3.91
CA TYR A 271 6.61 -14.30 -2.46
C TYR A 271 5.33 -14.86 -1.87
N SER A 272 5.45 -15.50 -0.70
CA SER A 272 4.33 -15.96 0.13
C SER A 272 4.11 -15.05 1.33
N VAL A 273 2.87 -14.90 1.78
CA VAL A 273 2.53 -14.11 2.97
C VAL A 273 2.82 -14.94 4.22
N VAL A 274 3.77 -14.47 5.04
CA VAL A 274 4.12 -15.10 6.33
C VAL A 274 3.25 -14.53 7.44
N ARG A 275 3.01 -13.21 7.42
CA ARG A 275 2.24 -12.49 8.43
C ARG A 275 1.60 -11.25 7.81
N ASN A 276 0.35 -10.97 8.14
CA ASN A 276 -0.31 -9.71 7.82
C ASN A 276 -1.18 -9.28 9.00
N GLN A 277 -0.70 -8.31 9.75
CA GLN A 277 -1.31 -7.75 10.96
C GLN A 277 -1.42 -6.24 10.86
N GLN A 278 -1.99 -5.59 11.88
CA GLN A 278 -2.17 -4.13 11.90
C GLN A 278 -0.83 -3.36 11.83
N THR A 279 0.21 -3.90 12.48
CA THR A 279 1.52 -3.24 12.61
C THR A 279 2.59 -3.77 11.66
N GLN A 280 2.31 -4.89 10.96
CA GLN A 280 3.31 -5.53 10.11
C GLN A 280 2.68 -6.40 9.03
N LEU A 281 3.22 -6.27 7.81
CA LEU A 281 3.09 -7.28 6.76
C LEU A 281 4.48 -7.85 6.47
N LYS A 282 4.61 -9.18 6.50
CA LYS A 282 5.83 -9.89 6.14
C LYS A 282 5.55 -10.90 5.04
N ILE A 283 6.36 -10.85 3.98
CA ILE A 283 6.38 -11.83 2.90
C ILE A 283 7.76 -12.46 2.81
N ALA A 284 7.81 -13.72 2.39
CA ALA A 284 9.03 -14.48 2.21
C ALA A 284 9.14 -15.05 0.80
N ALA A 285 10.34 -15.11 0.27
CA ALA A 285 10.60 -15.70 -1.04
C ALA A 285 10.12 -17.14 -1.09
N PHE A 286 9.46 -17.50 -2.18
CA PHE A 286 8.94 -18.85 -2.43
C PHE A 286 9.97 -19.68 -3.18
N ASP A 287 10.55 -20.70 -2.51
CA ASP A 287 11.65 -21.50 -3.05
C ASP A 287 11.21 -22.37 -4.24
N ASP A 288 9.95 -22.84 -4.26
CA ASP A 288 9.37 -23.63 -5.35
C ASP A 288 8.74 -22.78 -6.46
N TYR A 289 9.09 -21.49 -6.54
CA TYR A 289 8.59 -20.59 -7.57
C TYR A 289 9.05 -21.08 -8.96
N PHE A 290 8.13 -21.18 -9.92
CA PHE A 290 8.40 -21.72 -11.26
C PHE A 290 9.28 -20.81 -12.14
N GLY A 291 9.50 -19.55 -11.73
CA GLY A 291 10.43 -18.60 -12.37
C GLY A 291 11.73 -18.45 -11.59
N TYR A 292 12.45 -17.36 -11.81
CA TYR A 292 13.63 -17.05 -11.01
C TYR A 292 13.22 -16.75 -9.57
N ARG A 293 13.85 -17.41 -8.61
CA ARG A 293 13.70 -17.13 -7.19
C ARG A 293 14.11 -15.69 -6.88
N ALA A 294 13.35 -15.02 -6.04
CA ALA A 294 13.72 -13.71 -5.54
C ALA A 294 15.04 -13.76 -4.74
N LEU A 295 15.88 -12.73 -4.89
CA LEU A 295 17.18 -12.65 -4.19
C LEU A 295 17.07 -12.04 -2.79
N ILE A 296 15.99 -11.31 -2.51
CA ILE A 296 15.63 -10.87 -1.17
C ILE A 296 14.76 -11.96 -0.57
N ASP A 297 15.23 -12.54 0.55
CA ASP A 297 14.55 -13.67 1.18
C ASP A 297 13.27 -13.25 1.91
N ASP A 298 13.32 -12.15 2.67
CA ASP A 298 12.19 -11.64 3.44
C ASP A 298 12.00 -10.15 3.18
N VAL A 299 10.74 -9.74 2.98
CA VAL A 299 10.35 -8.32 2.96
C VAL A 299 9.41 -8.06 4.14
N SER A 300 9.79 -7.13 5.01
CA SER A 300 9.02 -6.74 6.19
C SER A 300 8.55 -5.30 6.05
N ILE A 301 7.25 -5.10 5.92
CA ILE A 301 6.61 -3.78 5.85
C ILE A 301 6.07 -3.46 7.24
N TRP A 302 6.68 -2.47 7.88
CA TRP A 302 6.29 -2.01 9.21
C TRP A 302 5.26 -0.90 9.09
N VAL A 303 4.12 -1.06 9.75
CA VAL A 303 2.98 -0.15 9.66
C VAL A 303 2.94 0.73 10.91
N LEU A 304 3.25 2.00 10.73
CA LEU A 304 3.30 3.00 11.79
C LEU A 304 2.63 4.31 11.33
N PRO A 305 1.30 4.40 11.42
CA PRO A 305 0.55 5.56 10.94
C PRO A 305 1.01 6.88 11.55
N GLU A 306 1.33 6.88 12.85
CA GLU A 306 1.68 8.10 13.60
C GLU A 306 3.11 8.61 13.36
N ILE A 307 3.97 7.80 12.75
CA ILE A 307 5.39 8.12 12.51
C ILE A 307 5.65 8.47 11.05
N SER A 308 4.69 8.17 10.18
CA SER A 308 4.91 8.17 8.74
C SER A 308 4.56 9.48 8.02
N ASP A 309 4.02 10.50 8.70
CA ASP A 309 3.50 11.72 8.06
C ASP A 309 4.50 12.40 7.10
N GLU A 310 5.78 12.45 7.46
CA GLU A 310 6.82 13.01 6.59
C GLU A 310 7.31 12.03 5.50
N LEU A 311 7.14 10.71 5.72
CA LEU A 311 7.64 9.67 4.81
C LEU A 311 6.65 9.36 3.68
N VAL A 312 5.38 9.60 3.91
CA VAL A 312 4.29 9.26 2.98
C VAL A 312 4.33 10.11 1.71
N TYR A 313 4.73 11.37 1.84
CA TYR A 313 4.84 12.29 0.69
C TYR A 313 6.00 11.95 -0.26
N ALA A 314 6.95 11.15 0.19
CA ALA A 314 8.15 10.84 -0.58
C ALA A 314 8.09 9.48 -1.31
N GLY A 315 7.03 8.69 -1.14
CA GLY A 315 6.98 7.33 -1.66
C GLY A 315 7.67 6.33 -0.72
N VAL A 316 8.42 5.36 -1.26
CA VAL A 316 9.13 4.36 -0.46
C VAL A 316 10.48 4.90 -0.02
N LYS A 317 10.72 4.90 1.30
CA LYS A 317 12.00 5.28 1.88
C LYS A 317 12.71 4.05 2.44
N LEU A 318 13.89 3.78 1.89
CA LEU A 318 14.75 2.65 2.24
C LEU A 318 16.02 3.18 2.92
N GLN A 319 15.87 3.91 4.02
CA GLN A 319 17.01 4.48 4.73
C GLN A 319 17.65 3.48 5.69
N GLY A 320 18.97 3.59 5.84
CA GLY A 320 19.82 2.86 6.78
C GLY A 320 21.30 3.23 6.66
N ALA A 321 21.65 4.32 5.97
CA ALA A 321 23.03 4.71 5.77
C ALA A 321 23.24 6.22 5.88
N THR A 322 24.50 6.64 5.98
CA THR A 322 24.92 8.04 5.90
C THR A 322 24.46 8.70 4.61
N ALA A 323 24.26 10.01 4.60
CA ALA A 323 23.73 10.78 3.45
C ALA A 323 24.50 10.52 2.13
N ASP A 324 25.78 10.14 2.19
CA ASP A 324 26.63 9.89 1.02
C ASP A 324 26.35 8.55 0.32
N GLU A 325 25.56 7.64 0.93
CA GLU A 325 25.24 6.31 0.40
C GLU A 325 23.81 6.18 -0.13
N THR A 326 23.06 7.26 -0.20
CA THR A 326 21.68 7.26 -0.70
C THR A 326 21.63 7.50 -2.21
N SER A 327 20.70 6.81 -2.88
CA SER A 327 20.28 7.09 -4.25
C SER A 327 18.82 7.56 -4.24
N GLU A 328 18.50 8.54 -5.06
CA GLU A 328 17.13 9.03 -5.23
C GLU A 328 16.70 8.84 -6.68
N GLU A 329 15.53 8.23 -6.86
CA GLU A 329 14.81 8.20 -8.12
C GLU A 329 13.50 8.93 -7.94
N SER A 330 13.19 9.89 -8.82
CA SER A 330 11.93 10.62 -8.82
C SER A 330 11.30 10.61 -10.19
N ARG A 331 9.96 10.50 -10.22
CA ARG A 331 9.17 10.60 -11.45
C ARG A 331 7.83 11.25 -11.17
N LEU A 332 7.29 11.93 -12.18
CA LEU A 332 5.93 12.40 -12.12
C LEU A 332 4.96 11.23 -12.35
N GLU A 333 3.92 11.15 -11.54
CA GLU A 333 2.90 10.09 -11.62
C GLU A 333 2.14 10.16 -12.94
N GLU A 334 1.90 9.03 -13.57
CA GLU A 334 1.04 8.91 -14.76
C GLU A 334 -0.43 8.85 -14.33
N GLY A 335 -0.93 9.97 -13.85
CA GLY A 335 -2.26 10.11 -13.30
C GLY A 335 -2.47 11.46 -12.64
N CYS A 336 -3.57 11.63 -11.94
CA CYS A 336 -3.86 12.88 -11.23
C CYS A 336 -4.82 12.67 -10.07
N TYR A 337 -4.84 13.65 -9.13
CA TYR A 337 -5.97 13.90 -8.27
C TYR A 337 -7.05 14.60 -9.06
N PHE A 338 -8.30 14.24 -8.83
CA PHE A 338 -9.43 14.77 -9.58
C PHE A 338 -10.69 14.95 -8.72
N LEU A 339 -11.58 15.81 -9.20
CA LEU A 339 -12.96 15.84 -8.76
C LEU A 339 -13.87 15.24 -9.83
N LEU A 340 -14.85 14.47 -9.38
CA LEU A 340 -15.96 13.97 -10.21
C LEU A 340 -17.26 14.57 -9.72
N TYR A 341 -18.21 14.74 -10.63
CA TYR A 341 -19.53 15.28 -10.33
C TYR A 341 -20.57 14.18 -10.41
N ASP A 342 -21.29 13.96 -9.31
CA ASP A 342 -22.26 12.87 -9.23
C ASP A 342 -23.48 13.13 -10.13
N GLN A 343 -23.59 12.42 -11.22
CA GLN A 343 -24.69 12.57 -12.16
C GLN A 343 -26.04 12.06 -11.61
N ARG A 344 -26.05 11.39 -10.47
CA ARG A 344 -27.27 11.01 -9.76
C ARG A 344 -27.89 12.22 -9.04
N SER A 345 -27.08 13.19 -8.62
CA SER A 345 -27.54 14.44 -8.01
C SER A 345 -28.02 15.44 -9.08
N ALA A 346 -28.98 16.29 -8.72
CA ALA A 346 -29.44 17.37 -9.60
C ALA A 346 -28.30 18.37 -9.91
N ARG A 347 -27.45 18.66 -8.92
CA ARG A 347 -26.30 19.56 -9.06
C ARG A 347 -25.23 18.98 -9.98
N GLY A 348 -24.89 17.70 -9.81
CA GLY A 348 -23.89 17.06 -10.67
C GLY A 348 -24.29 17.02 -12.14
N ARG A 349 -25.61 16.94 -12.45
CA ARG A 349 -26.14 17.05 -13.81
C ARG A 349 -26.10 18.47 -14.39
N ASP A 350 -26.10 19.49 -13.53
CA ASP A 350 -26.09 20.90 -13.99
C ASP A 350 -24.70 21.29 -14.51
N ALA A 351 -24.61 21.57 -15.79
CA ALA A 351 -23.36 22.02 -16.42
C ALA A 351 -22.86 23.37 -15.89
N GLY A 352 -23.78 24.27 -15.47
CA GLY A 352 -23.42 25.54 -14.85
C GLY A 352 -22.73 25.33 -13.51
N PHE A 353 -23.25 24.42 -12.69
CA PHE A 353 -22.63 24.04 -11.42
C PHE A 353 -21.23 23.42 -11.63
N ARG A 354 -21.08 22.44 -12.53
CA ARG A 354 -19.79 21.80 -12.81
C ARG A 354 -18.76 22.82 -13.29
N ARG A 355 -19.15 23.71 -14.20
CA ARG A 355 -18.28 24.76 -14.72
C ARG A 355 -17.86 25.76 -13.63
N TRP A 356 -18.78 26.14 -12.74
CA TRP A 356 -18.47 27.03 -11.62
C TRP A 356 -17.49 26.37 -10.65
N VAL A 357 -17.69 25.10 -10.31
CA VAL A 357 -16.78 24.37 -9.43
C VAL A 357 -15.39 24.24 -10.07
N SER A 358 -15.32 23.87 -11.36
CA SER A 358 -14.05 23.76 -12.09
C SER A 358 -13.30 25.09 -12.18
N TYR A 359 -14.02 26.20 -12.32
CA TYR A 359 -13.44 27.53 -12.30
C TYR A 359 -12.92 27.93 -10.90
N LEU A 360 -13.74 27.71 -9.88
CA LEU A 360 -13.39 28.05 -8.48
C LEU A 360 -12.19 27.23 -8.00
N PHE A 361 -12.13 25.94 -8.36
CA PHE A 361 -11.09 25.02 -7.93
C PHE A 361 -9.97 24.90 -8.98
N ASN A 362 -9.57 26.03 -9.55
CA ASN A 362 -8.39 26.08 -10.39
C ASN A 362 -7.17 25.51 -9.64
N PRO A 363 -6.38 24.60 -10.25
CA PRO A 363 -5.22 23.99 -9.60
C PRO A 363 -4.22 24.98 -8.99
N ILE A 364 -3.98 26.13 -9.65
CA ILE A 364 -3.06 27.16 -9.12
C ILE A 364 -3.67 27.87 -7.92
N ALA A 365 -4.98 28.17 -7.96
CA ALA A 365 -5.65 28.77 -6.80
C ALA A 365 -5.62 27.84 -5.59
N LEU A 366 -5.80 26.52 -5.81
CA LEU A 366 -5.70 25.51 -4.76
C LEU A 366 -4.29 25.39 -4.18
N LEU A 367 -3.25 25.43 -5.01
CA LEU A 367 -1.87 25.41 -4.55
C LEU A 367 -1.55 26.59 -3.62
N ASN A 368 -2.12 27.76 -3.88
CA ASN A 368 -1.94 28.94 -3.03
C ASN A 368 -2.59 28.80 -1.65
N HIS A 369 -3.58 27.90 -1.51
CA HIS A 369 -4.28 27.62 -0.26
C HIS A 369 -3.82 26.30 0.40
N ALA A 370 -3.01 25.51 -0.30
CA ALA A 370 -2.44 24.28 0.22
C ALA A 370 -1.34 24.57 1.25
N GLY A 371 -1.23 23.73 2.27
CA GLY A 371 -0.13 23.80 3.22
C GLY A 371 1.24 23.64 2.54
N MET A 372 2.28 24.28 3.10
CA MET A 372 3.63 24.30 2.51
C MET A 372 4.23 22.90 2.27
N GLY A 373 3.80 21.88 3.01
CA GLY A 373 4.24 20.49 2.83
C GLY A 373 3.82 19.89 1.47
N TYR A 374 2.61 20.20 1.02
CA TYR A 374 2.05 19.64 -0.21
C TYR A 374 2.60 20.29 -1.48
N GLN A 375 2.95 21.58 -1.43
CA GLN A 375 3.46 22.33 -2.59
C GLN A 375 4.73 21.73 -3.21
N ARG A 376 5.48 20.92 -2.47
CA ARG A 376 6.70 20.27 -2.95
C ARG A 376 6.42 19.06 -3.85
N TYR A 377 5.25 18.45 -3.71
CA TYR A 377 4.91 17.18 -4.35
C TYR A 377 3.83 17.31 -5.41
N TRP A 378 3.07 18.41 -5.39
CA TRP A 378 1.97 18.63 -6.31
C TRP A 378 2.38 19.50 -7.50
N PHE A 379 2.03 19.03 -8.68
CA PHE A 379 2.16 19.77 -9.91
C PHE A 379 0.76 20.00 -10.50
N PRO A 380 0.36 21.24 -10.90
CA PRO A 380 -0.97 21.53 -11.41
C PRO A 380 -1.34 20.63 -12.59
N ALA A 381 -2.50 19.97 -12.54
CA ALA A 381 -2.99 19.11 -13.59
C ALA A 381 -4.10 19.81 -14.40
N TYR A 382 -3.99 19.75 -15.73
CA TYR A 382 -4.99 20.23 -16.68
C TYR A 382 -5.50 19.12 -17.61
N GLY A 383 -5.09 17.91 -17.36
CA GLY A 383 -5.49 16.68 -18.02
C GLY A 383 -5.24 15.48 -17.12
N LEU A 384 -5.65 14.29 -17.54
CA LEU A 384 -5.45 13.06 -16.77
C LEU A 384 -3.97 12.68 -16.66
N LEU A 385 -3.16 13.03 -17.66
CA LEU A 385 -1.74 12.68 -17.72
C LEU A 385 -0.87 13.93 -17.81
N PRO A 386 0.35 13.92 -17.21
CA PRO A 386 1.27 15.05 -17.31
C PRO A 386 1.62 15.45 -18.74
N ARG A 387 1.74 14.47 -19.64
CA ARG A 387 2.04 14.70 -21.05
C ARG A 387 0.88 15.30 -21.85
N TRP A 388 -0.35 15.23 -21.36
CA TRP A 388 -1.55 15.79 -21.98
C TRP A 388 -1.94 17.10 -21.31
N HIS A 389 -0.96 17.93 -21.04
CA HIS A 389 -1.11 19.22 -20.39
C HIS A 389 -1.68 20.22 -21.38
N HIS A 390 -2.99 20.42 -21.36
CA HIS A 390 -3.67 21.49 -22.07
C HIS A 390 -4.15 22.52 -21.06
N ARG A 391 -3.49 23.69 -21.03
CA ARG A 391 -4.02 24.80 -20.23
C ARG A 391 -5.43 25.12 -20.71
N ARG A 392 -6.37 24.85 -19.85
CA ARG A 392 -7.77 25.16 -20.09
C ARG A 392 -7.99 26.62 -19.66
N ASP A 393 -8.44 27.47 -20.57
CA ASP A 393 -8.95 28.80 -20.23
C ASP A 393 -10.31 28.62 -19.59
N LEU A 394 -10.30 28.55 -18.25
CA LEU A 394 -11.52 28.47 -17.46
C LEU A 394 -12.21 29.84 -17.52
N THR A 395 -13.29 29.93 -18.26
CA THR A 395 -14.14 31.13 -18.31
C THR A 395 -14.78 31.35 -16.94
N PRO A 396 -14.78 32.61 -16.42
CA PRO A 396 -15.49 32.90 -15.20
C PRO A 396 -16.93 32.41 -15.25
N ALA A 397 -17.31 31.63 -14.25
CA ALA A 397 -18.65 31.06 -14.13
C ALA A 397 -19.34 31.62 -12.88
N VAL A 398 -20.63 31.80 -12.98
CA VAL A 398 -21.44 32.39 -11.89
C VAL A 398 -21.83 31.28 -10.92
N LYS A 399 -21.75 31.54 -9.62
CA LYS A 399 -22.27 30.65 -8.59
C LYS A 399 -23.74 30.34 -8.82
N PRO A 400 -24.16 29.07 -8.79
CA PRO A 400 -25.59 28.69 -8.88
C PRO A 400 -26.41 29.39 -7.78
N GLU A 401 -27.60 29.84 -8.16
CA GLU A 401 -28.51 30.51 -7.22
C GLU A 401 -28.92 29.55 -6.08
N GLY A 402 -29.00 30.06 -4.88
CA GLY A 402 -29.39 29.31 -3.69
C GLY A 402 -28.37 28.28 -3.20
N LEU A 403 -27.17 28.20 -3.79
CA LEU A 403 -26.13 27.28 -3.33
C LEU A 403 -25.49 27.80 -2.04
N THR A 404 -25.76 27.14 -0.91
CA THR A 404 -25.22 27.47 0.42
C THR A 404 -24.35 26.37 1.00
N GLN A 405 -24.47 25.14 0.49
CA GLN A 405 -23.72 23.98 0.96
C GLN A 405 -23.30 23.11 -0.22
N LEU A 406 -22.16 22.43 -0.10
CA LEU A 406 -21.61 21.48 -1.08
C LEU A 406 -21.06 20.26 -0.34
N THR A 407 -21.46 19.06 -0.78
CA THR A 407 -20.99 17.81 -0.20
C THR A 407 -19.84 17.24 -1.03
N LEU A 408 -18.71 16.98 -0.36
CA LEU A 408 -17.53 16.34 -0.93
C LEU A 408 -17.26 15.00 -0.22
N SER A 409 -17.19 13.94 -0.99
CA SER A 409 -16.85 12.60 -0.48
C SER A 409 -15.47 12.15 -0.95
N TRP A 410 -14.73 11.50 -0.06
CA TRP A 410 -13.44 10.85 -0.37
C TRP A 410 -13.24 9.59 0.47
N TYR A 411 -12.20 8.79 0.17
CA TYR A 411 -11.88 7.60 0.94
C TYR A 411 -10.81 7.87 2.02
N SER A 412 -10.99 7.18 3.15
CA SER A 412 -10.13 7.26 4.34
C SER A 412 -8.69 6.76 4.10
N HIS A 413 -7.81 7.07 5.02
CA HIS A 413 -6.40 6.68 5.00
C HIS A 413 -5.67 7.08 3.70
N HIS A 414 -6.00 8.25 3.17
CA HIS A 414 -5.25 8.92 2.12
C HIS A 414 -4.81 10.28 2.63
N VAL A 415 -3.52 10.40 2.90
CA VAL A 415 -2.95 11.56 3.61
C VAL A 415 -3.22 12.91 2.94
N GLU A 416 -3.41 12.91 1.63
CA GLU A 416 -3.53 14.16 0.87
C GLU A 416 -4.99 14.62 0.68
N HIS A 417 -5.99 13.73 0.81
CA HIS A 417 -7.39 14.09 0.59
C HIS A 417 -7.88 15.16 1.58
N GLU A 418 -7.52 15.02 2.84
CA GLU A 418 -7.85 16.03 3.85
C GLU A 418 -7.16 17.38 3.54
N GLY A 419 -5.90 17.34 3.12
CA GLY A 419 -5.15 18.52 2.69
C GLY A 419 -5.81 19.23 1.50
N ILE A 420 -6.28 18.48 0.51
CA ILE A 420 -7.04 19.02 -0.63
C ILE A 420 -8.36 19.62 -0.15
N ALA A 421 -9.15 18.92 0.66
CA ALA A 421 -10.41 19.43 1.19
C ALA A 421 -10.22 20.72 2.00
N ASN A 422 -9.15 20.81 2.79
CA ASN A 422 -8.79 22.01 3.54
C ASN A 422 -8.40 23.19 2.62
N ALA A 423 -7.78 22.92 1.46
CA ALA A 423 -7.52 23.95 0.45
C ALA A 423 -8.79 24.43 -0.28
N LEU A 424 -9.79 23.55 -0.46
CA LEU A 424 -11.08 23.89 -1.07
C LEU A 424 -11.96 24.77 -0.15
N ARG A 425 -11.89 24.55 1.15
CA ARG A 425 -12.75 25.17 2.16
C ARG A 425 -12.76 26.71 2.13
N PRO A 426 -11.61 27.40 2.14
CA PRO A 426 -11.59 28.86 2.10
C PRO A 426 -12.11 29.45 0.79
N LEU A 427 -11.92 28.77 -0.33
CA LEU A 427 -12.44 29.20 -1.63
C LEU A 427 -13.97 29.19 -1.65
N LEU A 428 -14.58 28.14 -1.10
CA LEU A 428 -16.04 28.05 -0.95
C LEU A 428 -16.60 29.05 0.05
N ALA A 429 -15.91 29.25 1.18
CA ALA A 429 -16.32 30.21 2.20
C ALA A 429 -16.38 31.66 1.66
N GLN A 430 -15.44 32.04 0.79
CA GLN A 430 -15.47 33.33 0.09
C GLN A 430 -16.72 33.52 -0.80
N GLN A 431 -17.32 32.39 -1.26
CA GLN A 431 -18.54 32.40 -2.05
C GLN A 431 -19.81 32.20 -1.20
N GLY A 432 -19.67 32.16 0.15
CA GLY A 432 -20.78 31.89 1.05
C GLY A 432 -21.31 30.46 0.95
N VAL A 433 -20.46 29.51 0.64
CA VAL A 433 -20.79 28.07 0.54
C VAL A 433 -20.04 27.28 1.59
N GLU A 434 -20.77 26.49 2.38
CA GLU A 434 -20.22 25.58 3.36
C GLU A 434 -19.79 24.26 2.69
N LEU A 435 -18.59 23.77 3.00
CA LEU A 435 -18.12 22.45 2.56
C LEU A 435 -18.44 21.40 3.62
N ILE A 436 -19.34 20.50 3.28
CA ILE A 436 -19.66 19.29 4.07
C ILE A 436 -18.81 18.14 3.53
N THR A 437 -18.04 17.53 4.40
CA THR A 437 -17.12 16.46 4.03
C THR A 437 -17.62 15.11 4.51
N ARG A 438 -17.45 14.07 3.70
CA ARG A 438 -17.77 12.68 4.02
C ARG A 438 -16.57 11.80 3.73
N GLU A 439 -16.04 11.20 4.77
CA GLU A 439 -14.97 10.20 4.66
C GLU A 439 -15.59 8.80 4.62
N LEU A 440 -15.25 8.03 3.61
CA LEU A 440 -15.77 6.70 3.32
C LEU A 440 -14.65 5.66 3.40
N SER A 441 -15.00 4.39 3.52
CA SER A 441 -14.05 3.32 3.23
C SER A 441 -13.67 3.36 1.74
N TYR A 442 -12.54 2.74 1.37
CA TYR A 442 -12.14 2.69 -0.05
C TYR A 442 -13.16 1.93 -0.90
N GLU A 443 -13.75 0.86 -0.36
CA GLU A 443 -14.77 0.06 -1.03
C GLU A 443 -16.05 0.88 -1.28
N GLU A 444 -16.56 1.60 -0.28
CA GLU A 444 -17.72 2.49 -0.44
C GLU A 444 -17.46 3.60 -1.46
N TRP A 445 -16.26 4.19 -1.46
CA TRP A 445 -15.88 5.20 -2.44
C TRP A 445 -15.76 4.58 -3.85
N PHE A 446 -15.15 3.41 -3.97
CA PHE A 446 -14.98 2.68 -5.23
C PHE A 446 -16.33 2.39 -5.89
N GLU A 447 -17.30 1.93 -5.10
CA GLU A 447 -18.67 1.67 -5.55
C GLU A 447 -19.51 2.95 -5.73
N GLY A 448 -19.06 4.09 -5.27
CA GLY A 448 -19.82 5.33 -5.26
C GLY A 448 -21.01 5.25 -4.30
N ALA A 449 -20.83 4.69 -3.11
CA ALA A 449 -21.89 4.46 -2.14
C ALA A 449 -22.44 5.77 -1.56
N GLY A 450 -23.76 5.91 -1.61
CA GLY A 450 -24.48 7.10 -1.15
C GLY A 450 -24.51 8.22 -2.18
N GLU A 451 -24.97 9.39 -1.76
CA GLU A 451 -25.07 10.59 -2.60
C GLU A 451 -24.04 11.63 -2.17
N SER A 452 -23.42 12.29 -3.15
CA SER A 452 -22.51 13.40 -2.97
C SER A 452 -22.64 14.37 -4.13
N ASP A 453 -22.37 15.64 -3.94
CA ASP A 453 -22.30 16.57 -5.06
C ASP A 453 -21.02 16.35 -5.87
N ILE A 454 -19.91 16.11 -5.15
CA ILE A 454 -18.57 15.97 -5.71
C ILE A 454 -17.85 14.81 -5.02
N TRP A 455 -17.06 14.08 -5.78
CA TRP A 455 -16.18 13.01 -5.32
C TRP A 455 -14.73 13.41 -5.55
N LEU A 456 -13.91 13.35 -4.50
CA LEU A 456 -12.46 13.51 -4.60
C LEU A 456 -11.81 12.12 -4.69
N GLY A 457 -10.92 11.97 -5.64
CA GLY A 457 -10.16 10.77 -5.83
C GLY A 457 -8.82 11.00 -6.51
N SER A 458 -8.10 9.92 -6.71
CA SER A 458 -6.87 9.89 -7.47
C SER A 458 -6.83 8.63 -8.34
N VAL A 459 -6.22 8.76 -9.50
CA VAL A 459 -5.91 7.64 -10.37
C VAL A 459 -4.44 7.69 -10.75
N ASN A 460 -3.81 6.53 -10.79
CA ASN A 460 -2.44 6.35 -11.25
C ASN A 460 -2.45 5.22 -12.27
N PHE A 461 -2.26 5.58 -13.53
CA PHE A 461 -2.32 4.63 -14.63
C PHE A 461 -1.04 3.82 -14.71
N THR A 462 -1.20 2.51 -14.88
CA THR A 462 -0.10 1.61 -15.20
C THR A 462 0.27 1.73 -16.69
N LEU A 463 1.33 1.09 -17.11
CA LEU A 463 1.74 1.05 -18.50
C LEU A 463 1.36 -0.30 -19.15
N PRO A 464 1.08 -0.34 -20.45
CA PRO A 464 1.02 0.80 -21.38
C PRO A 464 -0.27 1.62 -21.22
N LEU A 465 -0.16 2.91 -21.39
CA LEU A 465 -1.30 3.83 -21.20
C LEU A 465 -2.46 3.58 -22.16
N ASP A 466 -2.17 3.12 -23.38
CA ASP A 466 -3.20 2.82 -24.37
C ASP A 466 -4.15 1.69 -23.90
N TYR A 467 -3.65 0.80 -23.06
CA TYR A 467 -4.47 -0.19 -22.37
C TYR A 467 -5.02 0.35 -21.06
N ALA A 468 -4.15 0.83 -20.18
CA ALA A 468 -4.47 1.04 -18.78
C ALA A 468 -5.42 2.21 -18.51
N LEU A 469 -5.35 3.28 -19.31
CA LEU A 469 -6.15 4.48 -19.05
C LEU A 469 -7.64 4.18 -19.10
N PHE A 470 -8.14 3.58 -20.19
CA PHE A 470 -9.55 3.23 -20.29
C PHE A 470 -9.91 2.10 -19.32
N ALA A 471 -9.09 1.04 -19.26
CA ALA A 471 -9.36 -0.13 -18.42
C ALA A 471 -9.57 0.25 -16.94
N GLN A 472 -8.69 1.04 -16.36
CA GLN A 472 -8.77 1.43 -14.95
C GLN A 472 -9.94 2.38 -14.64
N LEU A 473 -10.31 3.27 -15.57
CA LEU A 473 -11.50 4.10 -15.41
C LEU A 473 -12.78 3.28 -15.54
N TYR A 474 -12.80 2.30 -16.45
CA TYR A 474 -13.95 1.44 -16.67
C TYR A 474 -14.19 0.43 -15.53
N GLU A 475 -13.11 -0.02 -14.88
CA GLU A 475 -13.21 -0.91 -13.70
C GLU A 475 -13.79 -0.20 -12.46
N LEU A 476 -13.83 1.13 -12.43
CA LEU A 476 -14.26 1.90 -11.27
C LEU A 476 -15.75 2.27 -11.38
N PRO A 477 -16.68 1.62 -10.62
CA PRO A 477 -18.12 1.88 -10.71
C PRO A 477 -18.47 3.35 -10.46
N LEU A 478 -17.75 4.04 -9.58
CA LEU A 478 -17.91 5.46 -9.33
C LEU A 478 -17.82 6.30 -10.62
N MET A 479 -16.94 5.93 -11.56
CA MET A 479 -16.82 6.63 -12.86
C MET A 479 -18.11 6.53 -13.67
N GLN A 480 -18.80 5.39 -13.61
CA GLN A 480 -20.06 5.19 -14.31
C GLN A 480 -21.19 6.06 -13.74
N HIS A 481 -21.14 6.39 -12.44
CA HIS A 481 -22.08 7.32 -11.81
C HIS A 481 -21.79 8.78 -12.14
N CYS A 482 -20.56 9.11 -12.49
CA CYS A 482 -20.10 10.49 -12.66
C CYS A 482 -19.89 10.91 -14.12
N ILE A 483 -19.65 9.95 -15.02
CA ILE A 483 -19.36 10.23 -16.43
C ILE A 483 -20.48 9.65 -17.30
N PRO A 484 -21.36 10.51 -17.86
CA PRO A 484 -22.55 10.08 -18.58
C PRO A 484 -22.25 9.74 -20.04
N ILE A 485 -21.49 8.67 -20.28
CA ILE A 485 -21.18 8.14 -21.62
C ILE A 485 -21.73 6.72 -21.76
N ASP A 486 -21.82 6.24 -23.00
CA ASP A 486 -22.06 4.82 -23.25
C ASP A 486 -20.74 4.04 -23.05
N TRP A 487 -20.52 3.58 -21.81
CA TRP A 487 -19.35 2.83 -21.44
C TRP A 487 -19.18 1.53 -22.22
N HIS A 488 -20.28 0.86 -22.55
CA HIS A 488 -20.24 -0.40 -23.29
C HIS A 488 -19.81 -0.19 -24.76
N ALA A 489 -20.37 0.80 -25.43
CA ALA A 489 -19.98 1.15 -26.80
C ALA A 489 -18.52 1.66 -26.83
N THR A 490 -18.12 2.48 -25.86
CA THR A 490 -16.75 2.97 -25.74
C THR A 490 -15.76 1.84 -25.49
N ALA A 491 -16.12 0.86 -24.64
CA ALA A 491 -15.32 -0.32 -24.41
C ALA A 491 -15.11 -1.16 -25.66
N GLY A 492 -16.16 -1.28 -26.52
CA GLY A 492 -16.05 -1.94 -27.82
C GLY A 492 -15.01 -1.29 -28.75
N GLN A 493 -14.99 0.04 -28.81
CA GLN A 493 -13.97 0.79 -29.57
C GLN A 493 -12.57 0.61 -28.97
N TRP A 494 -12.44 0.68 -27.65
CA TRP A 494 -11.17 0.50 -26.98
C TRP A 494 -10.59 -0.91 -27.17
N ARG A 495 -11.42 -1.97 -27.07
CA ARG A 495 -10.99 -3.36 -27.29
C ARG A 495 -10.40 -3.57 -28.68
N GLN A 496 -10.92 -2.87 -29.68
CA GLN A 496 -10.42 -2.90 -31.08
C GLN A 496 -9.33 -1.87 -31.36
N LYS A 497 -8.77 -1.21 -30.32
CA LYS A 497 -7.76 -0.15 -30.44
C LYS A 497 -8.19 1.04 -31.30
N ALA A 498 -9.49 1.25 -31.43
CA ALA A 498 -10.08 2.31 -32.25
C ALA A 498 -10.47 3.56 -31.43
N LEU A 499 -10.38 3.53 -30.10
CA LEU A 499 -10.69 4.68 -29.24
C LEU A 499 -9.51 5.68 -29.24
N PRO A 500 -9.72 6.92 -29.69
CA PRO A 500 -8.67 7.96 -29.64
C PRO A 500 -8.57 8.50 -28.20
N LEU A 501 -7.80 7.82 -27.35
CA LEU A 501 -7.74 8.03 -25.90
C LEU A 501 -7.42 9.47 -25.46
N ALA A 502 -6.51 10.13 -26.16
CA ALA A 502 -6.15 11.52 -25.83
C ALA A 502 -7.34 12.46 -26.04
N GLU A 503 -8.04 12.33 -27.17
CA GLU A 503 -9.22 13.15 -27.45
C GLU A 503 -10.40 12.78 -26.55
N TRP A 504 -10.62 11.49 -26.32
CA TRP A 504 -11.64 11.01 -25.39
C TRP A 504 -11.42 11.54 -23.98
N SER A 505 -10.20 11.42 -23.45
CA SER A 505 -9.82 11.95 -22.14
C SER A 505 -10.00 13.47 -22.06
N LYS A 506 -9.61 14.19 -23.13
CA LYS A 506 -9.79 15.64 -23.22
C LYS A 506 -11.27 16.03 -23.16
N GLN A 507 -12.15 15.28 -23.82
CA GLN A 507 -13.60 15.52 -23.78
C GLN A 507 -14.19 15.36 -22.37
N LEU A 508 -13.68 14.41 -21.56
CA LEU A 508 -14.11 14.27 -20.16
C LEU A 508 -13.84 15.52 -19.35
N VAL A 509 -12.68 16.16 -19.59
CA VAL A 509 -12.26 17.39 -18.91
C VAL A 509 -12.99 18.61 -19.48
N ASP A 510 -13.11 18.73 -20.80
CA ASP A 510 -13.75 19.88 -21.46
C ASP A 510 -15.25 19.99 -21.17
N ASN A 511 -15.92 18.85 -20.96
CA ASN A 511 -17.32 18.80 -20.56
C ASN A 511 -17.55 18.90 -19.05
N ASP A 512 -16.52 19.16 -18.28
CA ASP A 512 -16.57 19.22 -16.82
C ASP A 512 -17.17 17.94 -16.17
N PHE A 513 -16.92 16.76 -16.72
CA PHE A 513 -17.30 15.51 -16.07
C PHE A 513 -16.23 15.06 -15.07
N LEU A 514 -14.96 15.35 -15.38
CA LEU A 514 -13.82 15.12 -14.55
C LEU A 514 -12.97 16.40 -14.50
N HIS A 515 -12.65 16.86 -13.29
CA HIS A 515 -11.81 18.03 -13.07
C HIS A 515 -10.47 17.64 -12.47
N PRO A 516 -9.35 17.64 -13.25
CA PRO A 516 -8.01 17.37 -12.75
C PRO A 516 -7.56 18.47 -11.78
N LEU A 517 -6.85 18.09 -10.72
CA LEU A 517 -6.31 19.00 -9.71
C LEU A 517 -4.79 19.03 -9.74
N PHE A 518 -4.16 17.90 -9.46
CA PHE A 518 -2.72 17.78 -9.31
C PHE A 518 -2.20 16.47 -9.84
N HIS A 519 -1.00 16.50 -10.46
CA HIS A 519 -0.10 15.38 -10.59
C HIS A 519 0.81 15.32 -9.38
N HIS A 520 1.25 14.14 -9.00
CA HIS A 520 2.09 13.92 -7.83
C HIS A 520 3.50 13.46 -8.23
N TRP A 521 4.53 13.99 -7.54
CA TRP A 521 5.88 13.47 -7.66
C TRP A 521 6.06 12.24 -6.78
N LEU A 522 6.38 11.11 -7.41
CA LEU A 522 6.80 9.90 -6.71
C LEU A 522 8.31 9.94 -6.52
N ARG A 523 8.76 9.51 -5.34
CA ARG A 523 10.17 9.41 -4.98
C ARG A 523 10.49 8.04 -4.41
N LEU A 524 11.65 7.53 -4.74
CA LEU A 524 12.25 6.36 -4.15
C LEU A 524 13.63 6.74 -3.65
N GLU A 525 13.80 6.74 -2.34
CA GLU A 525 15.09 6.94 -1.71
C GLU A 525 15.60 5.59 -1.22
N GLY A 526 16.81 5.19 -1.62
CA GLY A 526 17.39 3.90 -1.28
C GLY A 526 18.89 3.94 -1.06
N GLN A 527 19.40 2.83 -0.57
CA GLN A 527 20.85 2.62 -0.40
C GLN A 527 21.50 2.32 -1.76
N ARG A 528 22.67 2.89 -2.03
CA ARG A 528 23.44 2.59 -3.25
C ARG A 528 23.81 1.10 -3.38
N SER A 529 23.89 0.37 -2.29
CA SER A 529 24.13 -1.07 -2.31
C SER A 529 22.95 -1.89 -2.84
N MET A 530 21.73 -1.32 -2.87
CA MET A 530 20.58 -1.94 -3.50
C MET A 530 20.64 -1.76 -5.02
N ARG A 531 20.49 -2.86 -5.73
CA ARG A 531 20.47 -2.93 -7.19
C ARG A 531 19.17 -3.54 -7.68
N GLY A 532 18.88 -3.36 -8.97
CA GLY A 532 17.63 -3.88 -9.56
C GLY A 532 16.38 -3.16 -9.07
N VAL A 533 16.54 -2.04 -8.40
CA VAL A 533 15.45 -1.21 -7.86
C VAL A 533 15.11 -0.14 -8.87
N ARG A 534 13.86 -0.12 -9.33
CA ARG A 534 13.30 0.91 -10.20
C ARG A 534 11.90 1.24 -9.74
N LEU A 535 11.61 2.52 -9.65
CA LEU A 535 10.30 3.02 -9.28
C LEU A 535 9.27 2.63 -10.34
N ASN A 536 8.31 1.76 -9.97
CA ASN A 536 7.21 1.39 -10.86
C ASN A 536 6.08 2.43 -10.84
N THR A 537 5.08 2.24 -11.68
CA THR A 537 3.93 3.16 -11.78
C THR A 537 3.07 3.20 -10.51
N LEU A 538 3.17 2.19 -9.66
CA LEU A 538 2.43 2.11 -8.39
C LEU A 538 3.15 2.82 -7.22
N GLY A 539 4.31 3.45 -7.48
CA GLY A 539 5.11 4.12 -6.45
C GLY A 539 5.93 3.16 -5.57
N TRP A 540 6.13 1.95 -6.04
CA TRP A 540 6.93 0.89 -5.42
C TRP A 540 8.02 0.42 -6.39
N PHE A 541 8.79 -0.59 -6.01
CA PHE A 541 9.71 -1.31 -6.88
C PHE A 541 9.45 -2.81 -6.78
N ASP A 542 9.77 -3.55 -7.83
CA ASP A 542 9.60 -5.00 -7.83
C ASP A 542 10.61 -5.66 -6.88
N PHE A 543 10.11 -6.29 -5.83
CA PHE A 543 10.96 -6.95 -4.82
C PHE A 543 11.73 -8.13 -5.38
N LYS A 544 11.18 -8.81 -6.37
CA LYS A 544 11.82 -9.96 -7.01
C LYS A 544 13.09 -9.59 -7.77
N SER A 545 13.09 -8.43 -8.43
CA SER A 545 14.24 -7.94 -9.23
C SER A 545 15.32 -7.29 -8.37
N ALA A 546 14.98 -6.88 -7.15
CA ALA A 546 15.91 -6.20 -6.25
C ALA A 546 16.92 -7.17 -5.61
N TRP A 547 18.15 -6.69 -5.40
CA TRP A 547 19.21 -7.44 -4.73
C TRP A 547 20.21 -6.49 -4.08
N PHE A 548 21.05 -7.02 -3.19
CA PHE A 548 22.06 -6.24 -2.50
C PHE A 548 23.45 -6.56 -3.03
N ALA A 549 24.15 -5.55 -3.54
CA ALA A 549 25.56 -5.68 -3.86
C ALA A 549 26.39 -5.90 -2.57
N PRO A 550 27.42 -6.75 -2.61
CA PRO A 550 28.37 -6.80 -1.49
C PRO A 550 29.04 -5.43 -1.32
N PRO A 551 29.53 -5.09 -0.10
CA PRO A 551 30.36 -3.91 0.08
C PRO A 551 31.53 -3.97 -0.92
N GLU A 552 31.85 -2.85 -1.53
CA GLU A 552 33.08 -2.76 -2.32
C GLU A 552 34.27 -3.03 -1.39
N LEU A 553 35.10 -4.00 -1.76
CA LEU A 553 36.29 -4.40 -1.01
C LEU A 553 37.37 -3.31 -1.07
#